data_2dde20a433c6a4604d604b0f658e283e
#
_entry.id   2dde20a433c6a4604d604b0f658e283e
#
_cell.length_a   1.000
_cell.length_b   1.000
_cell.length_c   1.000
_cell.angle_alpha   90.00
_cell.angle_beta   90.00
_cell.angle_gamma   90.00
#
_symmetry.space_group_name_H-M   'P 1'
#
loop_
_entity.id
_entity.type
_entity.pdbx_description
1 polymer ?
#
loop_
_entity_poly.entity_id
_entity_poly.type
_entity_poly.pdbx_seq_one_letter_code
_entity_poly.pdbx_strand_id
1 'polypeptide(L)'
;MRVWLNGHLIAPSQAQVSVFDRGFLFGDGVYELVRFFGGRPVGMGMHVARLERSLELAQIAGFDAHSFPAICDALLRDAGLANAAIYLQVTRGAAPTRTHLPPADLTPTVFAYAIPCAGLEELGTLHLCAAGLVADRRWERCEIKTVALMGNILGMLECQTHGAEEAIFHRRGLVSEGASTNVFVVRGRCVTTPPVESDPPILHGIMRARMIEACVDAGIRCAVRPIRVEELTAADEILLSASKRMLSSVATLDGMPVRGARSPDALAPRLLAALRARVTRECAPVSSAA
;
A
#
# COMPACT_ATOMS: atom_id res chain seq x y z
N MET A 1 -23.41 -0.83 7.40
CA MET A 1 -22.51 -0.76 6.22
C MET A 1 -22.46 -2.15 5.61
N ARG A 2 -22.82 -2.26 4.35
CA ARG A 2 -22.80 -3.52 3.60
C ARG A 2 -21.38 -3.79 3.03
N VAL A 3 -21.15 -5.00 2.58
CA VAL A 3 -19.98 -5.41 1.84
C VAL A 3 -20.38 -5.77 0.41
N TRP A 4 -19.43 -5.68 -0.50
CA TRP A 4 -19.59 -6.14 -1.87
C TRP A 4 -19.08 -7.58 -1.96
N LEU A 5 -19.92 -8.49 -2.44
CA LEU A 5 -19.53 -9.87 -2.72
C LEU A 5 -20.15 -10.31 -4.05
N ASN A 6 -19.31 -10.66 -5.02
CA ASN A 6 -19.69 -11.23 -6.32
C ASN A 6 -20.83 -10.48 -7.02
N GLY A 7 -20.73 -9.15 -7.11
CA GLY A 7 -21.72 -8.32 -7.82
C GLY A 7 -22.82 -7.72 -6.94
N HIS A 8 -22.90 -8.07 -5.65
CA HIS A 8 -23.99 -7.68 -4.78
C HIS A 8 -23.51 -6.96 -3.50
N LEU A 9 -24.25 -5.91 -3.10
CA LEU A 9 -24.13 -5.31 -1.76
C LEU A 9 -25.00 -6.09 -0.78
N ILE A 10 -24.38 -6.77 0.17
CA ILE A 10 -25.03 -7.63 1.16
C ILE A 10 -24.59 -7.29 2.59
N ALA A 11 -25.36 -7.70 3.57
CA ALA A 11 -24.97 -7.56 4.97
C ALA A 11 -23.74 -8.44 5.27
N PRO A 12 -22.77 -8.00 6.09
CA PRO A 12 -21.59 -8.80 6.44
C PRO A 12 -21.93 -10.19 6.98
N SER A 13 -23.03 -10.31 7.73
CA SER A 13 -23.51 -11.60 8.27
C SER A 13 -24.03 -12.57 7.21
N GLN A 14 -24.30 -12.07 5.99
CA GLN A 14 -24.77 -12.88 4.86
C GLN A 14 -23.62 -13.15 3.86
N ALA A 15 -22.47 -12.50 4.03
CA ALA A 15 -21.34 -12.66 3.15
C ALA A 15 -20.63 -13.97 3.43
N GLN A 16 -20.85 -14.95 2.56
CA GLN A 16 -20.25 -16.30 2.68
C GLN A 16 -19.33 -16.57 1.49
N VAL A 17 -18.14 -17.03 1.78
CA VAL A 17 -17.16 -17.51 0.80
C VAL A 17 -16.98 -19.02 1.02
N SER A 18 -16.89 -19.77 -0.08
CA SER A 18 -16.66 -21.21 -0.01
C SER A 18 -15.37 -21.53 0.74
N VAL A 19 -15.39 -22.54 1.61
CA VAL A 19 -14.17 -23.09 2.24
C VAL A 19 -13.18 -23.68 1.20
N PHE A 20 -13.66 -23.94 -0.02
CA PHE A 20 -12.84 -24.38 -1.15
C PHE A 20 -12.35 -23.22 -2.03
N ASP A 21 -12.62 -21.96 -1.62
CA ASP A 21 -12.03 -20.81 -2.30
C ASP A 21 -10.51 -20.87 -2.21
N ARG A 22 -9.86 -20.70 -3.36
CA ARG A 22 -8.39 -20.82 -3.43
C ARG A 22 -7.66 -19.70 -2.69
N GLY A 23 -8.29 -18.53 -2.55
CA GLY A 23 -7.78 -17.46 -1.67
C GLY A 23 -7.72 -17.90 -0.21
N PHE A 24 -8.74 -18.62 0.27
CA PHE A 24 -8.78 -19.19 1.61
C PHE A 24 -7.78 -20.35 1.79
N LEU A 25 -7.68 -21.26 0.80
CA LEU A 25 -6.83 -22.47 0.90
C LEU A 25 -5.35 -22.20 0.66
N PHE A 26 -5.00 -21.21 -0.19
CA PHE A 26 -3.62 -21.03 -0.70
C PHE A 26 -3.13 -19.59 -0.68
N GLY A 27 -4.00 -18.62 -0.37
CA GLY A 27 -3.68 -17.22 -0.62
C GLY A 27 -3.62 -16.86 -2.12
N ASP A 28 -4.30 -17.66 -2.98
CA ASP A 28 -4.33 -17.50 -4.43
C ASP A 28 -5.29 -16.37 -4.82
N GLY A 29 -4.80 -15.15 -4.69
CA GLY A 29 -5.58 -13.94 -4.93
C GLY A 29 -4.73 -12.67 -4.82
N VAL A 30 -5.31 -11.57 -5.30
CA VAL A 30 -4.73 -10.24 -5.29
C VAL A 30 -5.68 -9.25 -4.61
N TYR A 31 -5.15 -8.10 -4.18
CA TYR A 31 -5.98 -7.08 -3.52
C TYR A 31 -5.55 -5.66 -3.87
N GLU A 32 -6.46 -4.72 -3.63
CA GLU A 32 -6.20 -3.29 -3.69
C GLU A 32 -6.73 -2.57 -2.45
N LEU A 33 -6.16 -1.40 -2.17
CA LEU A 33 -6.62 -0.49 -1.15
C LEU A 33 -6.53 0.94 -1.67
N VAL A 34 -7.66 1.54 -2.02
CA VAL A 34 -7.77 2.92 -2.53
C VAL A 34 -8.24 3.84 -1.42
N ARG A 35 -7.55 4.95 -1.25
CA ARG A 35 -7.90 6.00 -0.30
C ARG A 35 -8.80 7.04 -0.96
N PHE A 36 -9.84 7.47 -0.25
CA PHE A 36 -10.78 8.52 -0.65
C PHE A 36 -10.75 9.68 0.33
N PHE A 37 -10.74 10.91 -0.20
CA PHE A 37 -10.92 12.15 0.54
C PHE A 37 -12.04 12.97 -0.12
N GLY A 38 -13.03 13.38 0.67
CA GLY A 38 -14.21 14.10 0.14
C GLY A 38 -14.95 13.32 -0.97
N GLY A 39 -14.99 11.99 -0.89
CA GLY A 39 -15.58 11.12 -1.90
C GLY A 39 -14.74 10.95 -3.17
N ARG A 40 -13.52 11.47 -3.22
CA ARG A 40 -12.62 11.41 -4.38
C ARG A 40 -11.44 10.48 -4.12
N PRO A 41 -11.09 9.58 -5.07
CA PRO A 41 -10.00 8.64 -4.90
C PRO A 41 -8.63 9.29 -5.15
N VAL A 42 -7.63 8.83 -4.44
CA VAL A 42 -6.23 9.14 -4.75
C VAL A 42 -5.67 8.09 -5.70
N GLY A 43 -5.27 8.49 -6.90
CA GLY A 43 -4.58 7.62 -7.84
C GLY A 43 -5.42 6.48 -8.40
N MET A 44 -6.73 6.64 -8.60
CA MET A 44 -7.60 5.54 -9.07
C MET A 44 -7.07 4.86 -10.33
N GLY A 45 -6.66 5.60 -11.34
CA GLY A 45 -6.11 5.01 -12.56
C GLY A 45 -4.86 4.15 -12.31
N MET A 46 -4.00 4.57 -11.36
CA MET A 46 -2.81 3.79 -10.97
C MET A 46 -3.21 2.52 -10.20
N HIS A 47 -4.26 2.58 -9.38
CA HIS A 47 -4.78 1.41 -8.67
C HIS A 47 -5.39 0.39 -9.65
N VAL A 48 -6.16 0.85 -10.63
CA VAL A 48 -6.73 -0.02 -11.68
C VAL A 48 -5.60 -0.70 -12.47
N ALA A 49 -4.62 0.06 -12.95
CA ALA A 49 -3.48 -0.49 -13.70
C ALA A 49 -2.64 -1.48 -12.86
N ARG A 50 -2.46 -1.23 -11.55
CA ARG A 50 -1.75 -2.17 -10.67
C ARG A 50 -2.56 -3.43 -10.38
N LEU A 51 -3.87 -3.32 -10.23
CA LEU A 51 -4.77 -4.46 -10.09
C LEU A 51 -4.73 -5.34 -11.34
N GLU A 52 -4.86 -4.73 -12.53
CA GLU A 52 -4.76 -5.41 -13.81
C GLU A 52 -3.43 -6.16 -13.95
N ARG A 53 -2.31 -5.47 -13.70
CA ARG A 53 -0.98 -6.10 -13.68
C ARG A 53 -0.88 -7.24 -12.66
N SER A 54 -1.44 -7.09 -11.46
CA SER A 54 -1.41 -8.16 -10.45
C SER A 54 -2.22 -9.37 -10.87
N LEU A 55 -3.39 -9.17 -11.48
CA LEU A 55 -4.24 -10.24 -12.03
C LEU A 55 -3.52 -10.98 -13.17
N GLU A 56 -2.91 -10.24 -14.09
CA GLU A 56 -2.13 -10.80 -15.21
C GLU A 56 -0.96 -11.65 -14.70
N LEU A 57 -0.12 -11.09 -13.83
CA LEU A 57 1.06 -11.77 -13.28
C LEU A 57 0.69 -12.99 -12.42
N ALA A 58 -0.45 -12.95 -11.72
CA ALA A 58 -1.01 -14.07 -10.98
C ALA A 58 -1.79 -15.04 -11.87
N GLN A 59 -2.00 -14.72 -13.17
CA GLN A 59 -2.81 -15.49 -14.11
C GLN A 59 -4.24 -15.75 -13.58
N ILE A 60 -4.87 -14.73 -12.98
CA ILE A 60 -6.26 -14.76 -12.53
C ILE A 60 -7.11 -14.07 -13.58
N ALA A 61 -7.91 -14.85 -14.30
CA ALA A 61 -8.83 -14.37 -15.33
C ALA A 61 -10.26 -14.18 -14.78
N GLY A 62 -11.14 -13.56 -15.57
CA GLY A 62 -12.58 -13.47 -15.28
C GLY A 62 -13.00 -12.29 -14.40
N PHE A 63 -12.09 -11.38 -14.03
CA PHE A 63 -12.42 -10.11 -13.39
C PHE A 63 -11.85 -8.93 -14.19
N ASP A 64 -12.71 -7.98 -14.51
CA ASP A 64 -12.31 -6.73 -15.18
C ASP A 64 -11.91 -5.68 -14.13
N ALA A 65 -10.61 -5.35 -14.08
CA ALA A 65 -10.07 -4.34 -13.14
C ALA A 65 -10.73 -2.95 -13.35
N HIS A 66 -11.22 -2.63 -14.54
CA HIS A 66 -11.91 -1.37 -14.83
C HIS A 66 -13.30 -1.27 -14.17
N SER A 67 -13.85 -2.36 -13.63
CA SER A 67 -15.06 -2.35 -12.82
C SER A 67 -14.82 -1.82 -11.39
N PHE A 68 -13.57 -1.76 -10.92
CA PHE A 68 -13.23 -1.38 -9.55
C PHE A 68 -13.72 0.02 -9.14
N PRO A 69 -13.63 1.09 -9.96
CA PRO A 69 -14.21 2.40 -9.63
C PRO A 69 -15.71 2.34 -9.31
N ALA A 70 -16.48 1.60 -10.09
CA ALA A 70 -17.92 1.45 -9.86
C ALA A 70 -18.25 0.72 -8.55
N ILE A 71 -17.44 -0.29 -8.19
CA ILE A 71 -17.54 -0.98 -6.88
C ILE A 71 -17.25 0.00 -5.73
N CYS A 72 -16.21 0.84 -5.86
CA CYS A 72 -15.89 1.86 -4.87
C CYS A 72 -17.05 2.84 -4.68
N ASP A 73 -17.61 3.35 -5.78
CA ASP A 73 -18.72 4.29 -5.73
C ASP A 73 -19.97 3.69 -5.07
N ALA A 74 -20.27 2.42 -5.35
CA ALA A 74 -21.38 1.71 -4.73
C ALA A 74 -21.19 1.59 -3.21
N LEU A 75 -19.98 1.22 -2.76
CA LEU A 75 -19.64 1.08 -1.34
C LEU A 75 -19.64 2.42 -0.60
N LEU A 76 -19.11 3.49 -1.20
CA LEU A 76 -19.11 4.82 -0.59
C LEU A 76 -20.52 5.38 -0.42
N ARG A 77 -21.36 5.24 -1.47
CA ARG A 77 -22.78 5.66 -1.38
C ARG A 77 -23.55 4.87 -0.32
N ASP A 78 -23.35 3.55 -0.26
CA ASP A 78 -24.01 2.70 0.75
C ASP A 78 -23.60 3.07 2.17
N ALA A 79 -22.30 3.35 2.36
CA ALA A 79 -21.76 3.68 3.67
C ALA A 79 -21.98 5.14 4.09
N GLY A 80 -22.33 6.05 3.18
CA GLY A 80 -22.44 7.49 3.43
C GLY A 80 -21.10 8.12 3.82
N LEU A 81 -19.96 7.58 3.33
CA LEU A 81 -18.63 8.02 3.74
C LEU A 81 -18.00 8.92 2.68
N ALA A 82 -17.53 10.09 3.11
CA ALA A 82 -16.70 10.97 2.30
C ALA A 82 -15.19 10.64 2.42
N ASN A 83 -14.77 10.20 3.61
CA ASN A 83 -13.37 9.83 3.88
C ASN A 83 -13.30 8.34 4.23
N ALA A 84 -12.71 7.55 3.34
CA ALA A 84 -12.66 6.10 3.50
C ALA A 84 -11.44 5.50 2.79
N ALA A 85 -11.12 4.26 3.11
CA ALA A 85 -10.34 3.38 2.24
C ALA A 85 -11.27 2.26 1.75
N ILE A 86 -11.20 1.96 0.46
CA ILE A 86 -11.90 0.80 -0.10
C ILE A 86 -10.88 -0.31 -0.32
N TYR A 87 -11.12 -1.42 0.36
CA TYR A 87 -10.41 -2.68 0.14
C TYR A 87 -11.17 -3.49 -0.90
N LEU A 88 -10.45 -4.00 -1.88
CA LEU A 88 -10.93 -4.98 -2.86
C LEU A 88 -10.01 -6.19 -2.83
N GLN A 89 -10.58 -7.38 -2.84
CA GLN A 89 -9.88 -8.65 -3.00
C GLN A 89 -10.51 -9.44 -4.14
N VAL A 90 -9.65 -10.01 -4.99
CA VAL A 90 -10.04 -10.91 -6.07
C VAL A 90 -9.25 -12.20 -5.91
N THR A 91 -9.93 -13.29 -5.57
CA THR A 91 -9.31 -14.62 -5.56
C THR A 91 -9.56 -15.32 -6.89
N ARG A 92 -8.83 -16.40 -7.16
CA ARG A 92 -9.10 -17.22 -8.34
C ARG A 92 -10.46 -17.93 -8.27
N GLY A 93 -11.11 -17.95 -7.11
CA GLY A 93 -12.42 -18.59 -6.90
C GLY A 93 -12.33 -19.98 -6.26
N ALA A 94 -13.49 -20.63 -6.14
CA ALA A 94 -13.61 -21.92 -5.49
C ALA A 94 -13.41 -23.06 -6.50
N ALA A 95 -12.58 -24.05 -6.13
CA ALA A 95 -12.35 -25.27 -6.90
C ALA A 95 -13.04 -26.46 -6.23
N PRO A 96 -13.51 -27.48 -7.00
CA PRO A 96 -14.19 -28.63 -6.43
C PRO A 96 -13.29 -29.52 -5.57
N THR A 97 -11.96 -29.43 -5.79
CA THR A 97 -10.97 -30.23 -5.07
C THR A 97 -9.73 -29.37 -4.77
N ARG A 98 -8.97 -29.79 -3.73
CA ARG A 98 -7.72 -29.12 -3.35
C ARG A 98 -6.57 -29.61 -4.24
N THR A 99 -6.31 -28.90 -5.33
CA THR A 99 -5.15 -29.13 -6.22
C THR A 99 -4.32 -27.86 -6.34
N HIS A 100 -2.99 -27.96 -6.53
CA HIS A 100 -2.14 -26.79 -6.76
C HIS A 100 -2.39 -26.20 -8.15
N LEU A 101 -2.49 -27.02 -9.18
CA LEU A 101 -2.87 -26.55 -10.51
C LEU A 101 -4.36 -26.20 -10.52
N PRO A 102 -4.74 -24.94 -10.77
CA PRO A 102 -6.14 -24.57 -10.81
C PRO A 102 -6.85 -25.13 -12.05
N PRO A 103 -8.12 -25.54 -11.94
CA PRO A 103 -8.98 -25.76 -13.12
C PRO A 103 -9.06 -24.48 -13.99
N ALA A 104 -9.24 -24.65 -15.31
CA ALA A 104 -9.23 -23.55 -16.26
C ALA A 104 -10.43 -22.59 -16.10
N ASP A 105 -11.59 -23.10 -15.68
CA ASP A 105 -12.88 -22.39 -15.76
C ASP A 105 -13.40 -21.93 -14.39
N LEU A 106 -12.49 -21.45 -13.52
CA LEU A 106 -12.90 -20.92 -12.23
C LEU A 106 -13.46 -19.51 -12.36
N THR A 107 -14.56 -19.24 -11.67
CA THR A 107 -15.11 -17.88 -11.52
C THR A 107 -14.44 -17.22 -10.30
N PRO A 108 -13.81 -16.05 -10.47
CA PRO A 108 -13.21 -15.32 -9.36
C PRO A 108 -14.21 -14.99 -8.26
N THR A 109 -13.76 -15.06 -7.00
CA THR A 109 -14.50 -14.46 -5.89
C THR A 109 -14.03 -13.03 -5.71
N VAL A 110 -14.96 -12.09 -5.79
CA VAL A 110 -14.71 -10.65 -5.67
C VAL A 110 -15.34 -10.15 -4.38
N PHE A 111 -14.50 -9.70 -3.45
CA PHE A 111 -14.92 -9.16 -2.16
C PHE A 111 -14.39 -7.74 -1.98
N ALA A 112 -15.24 -6.82 -1.53
CA ALA A 112 -14.80 -5.46 -1.21
C ALA A 112 -15.60 -4.86 -0.04
N TYR A 113 -14.99 -3.92 0.69
CA TYR A 113 -15.66 -3.18 1.75
C TYR A 113 -15.02 -1.82 1.98
N ALA A 114 -15.81 -0.90 2.57
CA ALA A 114 -15.35 0.41 2.96
C ALA A 114 -14.82 0.40 4.40
N ILE A 115 -13.72 1.12 4.63
CA ILE A 115 -13.10 1.34 5.93
C ILE A 115 -13.19 2.83 6.22
N PRO A 116 -13.93 3.30 7.23
CA PRO A 116 -13.89 4.70 7.63
C PRO A 116 -12.47 5.15 7.97
N CYS A 117 -12.08 6.32 7.53
CA CYS A 117 -10.74 6.82 7.74
C CYS A 117 -10.75 8.33 8.01
N ALA A 118 -9.69 8.81 8.65
CA ALA A 118 -9.45 10.23 8.89
C ALA A 118 -9.49 11.08 7.60
N GLY A 119 -9.92 12.31 7.68
CA GLY A 119 -9.86 13.28 6.58
C GLY A 119 -8.43 13.71 6.28
N LEU A 120 -8.25 14.44 5.17
CA LEU A 120 -6.93 14.92 4.77
C LEU A 120 -6.35 15.94 5.76
N GLU A 121 -7.20 16.68 6.45
CA GLU A 121 -6.79 17.66 7.46
C GLU A 121 -6.14 16.98 8.68
N GLU A 122 -6.72 15.87 9.14
CA GLU A 122 -6.20 15.07 10.25
C GLU A 122 -4.84 14.41 9.94
N LEU A 123 -4.50 14.23 8.67
CA LEU A 123 -3.19 13.73 8.21
C LEU A 123 -2.16 14.86 8.07
N GLY A 124 -2.42 16.05 8.63
CA GLY A 124 -1.51 17.20 8.62
C GLY A 124 -0.30 17.07 9.53
N THR A 125 -0.37 16.20 10.52
CA THR A 125 0.72 15.95 11.46
C THR A 125 1.52 14.72 11.02
N LEU A 126 2.85 14.88 10.99
CA LEU A 126 3.74 13.78 10.65
C LEU A 126 3.69 12.69 11.73
N HIS A 127 3.39 11.47 11.33
CA HIS A 127 3.45 10.33 12.22
C HIS A 127 4.90 9.90 12.44
N LEU A 128 5.29 9.83 13.70
CA LEU A 128 6.60 9.28 14.11
C LEU A 128 6.39 7.84 14.57
N CYS A 129 7.13 6.90 14.00
CA CYS A 129 7.02 5.48 14.32
C CYS A 129 8.38 4.85 14.65
N ALA A 130 8.36 3.72 15.32
CA ALA A 130 9.52 2.84 15.45
C ALA A 130 9.50 1.81 14.31
N ALA A 131 10.66 1.54 13.71
CA ALA A 131 10.81 0.49 12.72
C ALA A 131 11.91 -0.51 13.13
N GLY A 132 11.74 -1.76 12.65
CA GLY A 132 12.74 -2.81 12.79
C GLY A 132 13.25 -3.25 11.42
N LEU A 133 14.55 -3.57 11.34
CA LEU A 133 15.17 -4.09 10.13
C LEU A 133 15.10 -5.62 10.14
N VAL A 134 14.46 -6.20 9.12
CA VAL A 134 14.17 -7.64 9.05
C VAL A 134 14.68 -8.24 7.75
N ALA A 135 15.27 -9.43 7.83
CA ALA A 135 15.62 -10.21 6.65
C ALA A 135 14.36 -10.54 5.82
N ASP A 136 14.34 -10.15 4.56
CA ASP A 136 13.23 -10.42 3.64
C ASP A 136 13.16 -11.91 3.28
N ARG A 137 12.23 -12.61 3.92
CA ARG A 137 11.94 -14.04 3.69
C ARG A 137 10.65 -14.23 2.88
N ARG A 138 10.11 -13.16 2.32
CA ARG A 138 8.97 -13.23 1.41
C ARG A 138 9.40 -13.89 0.09
N TRP A 139 8.41 -14.22 -0.74
CA TRP A 139 8.70 -14.71 -2.09
C TRP A 139 9.37 -13.62 -2.97
N GLU A 140 9.81 -14.00 -4.18
CA GLU A 140 10.55 -13.09 -5.07
C GLU A 140 9.65 -12.32 -6.06
N ARG A 141 8.33 -12.35 -5.87
CA ARG A 141 7.34 -11.69 -6.73
C ARG A 141 6.57 -10.60 -5.97
N CYS A 142 7.31 -9.74 -5.24
CA CYS A 142 6.71 -8.69 -4.41
C CYS A 142 6.03 -7.58 -5.24
N GLU A 143 6.22 -7.55 -6.56
CA GLU A 143 5.48 -6.69 -7.48
C GLU A 143 4.00 -7.08 -7.60
N ILE A 144 3.62 -8.31 -7.29
CA ILE A 144 2.22 -8.77 -7.25
C ILE A 144 1.63 -8.40 -5.89
N LYS A 145 0.54 -7.60 -5.91
CA LYS A 145 -0.17 -7.25 -4.67
C LYS A 145 -1.07 -8.41 -4.23
N THR A 146 -0.42 -9.48 -3.73
CA THR A 146 -1.06 -10.74 -3.33
C THR A 146 -1.66 -10.69 -1.94
N VAL A 147 -2.72 -11.49 -1.70
CA VAL A 147 -3.29 -11.74 -0.36
C VAL A 147 -2.45 -12.73 0.47
N ALA A 148 -1.44 -13.38 -0.10
CA ALA A 148 -0.52 -14.28 0.59
C ALA A 148 0.51 -13.49 1.42
N LEU A 149 0.07 -12.88 2.52
CA LEU A 149 0.84 -11.93 3.34
C LEU A 149 1.56 -12.57 4.54
N MET A 150 1.69 -13.89 4.62
CA MET A 150 2.32 -14.56 5.76
C MET A 150 3.74 -14.03 6.04
N GLY A 151 4.56 -13.83 5.00
CA GLY A 151 5.92 -13.28 5.17
C GLY A 151 5.93 -11.85 5.72
N ASN A 152 4.97 -11.01 5.30
CA ASN A 152 4.80 -9.66 5.84
C ASN A 152 4.37 -9.69 7.31
N ILE A 153 3.42 -10.58 7.66
CA ILE A 153 2.92 -10.76 9.03
C ILE A 153 4.04 -11.24 9.95
N LEU A 154 4.81 -12.24 9.54
CA LEU A 154 5.94 -12.75 10.35
C LEU A 154 7.01 -11.69 10.58
N GLY A 155 7.33 -10.87 9.56
CA GLY A 155 8.25 -9.74 9.72
C GLY A 155 7.72 -8.69 10.71
N MET A 156 6.43 -8.38 10.68
CA MET A 156 5.80 -7.48 11.66
C MET A 156 5.84 -8.06 13.07
N LEU A 157 5.56 -9.34 13.24
CA LEU A 157 5.62 -10.01 14.54
C LEU A 157 7.05 -10.02 15.10
N GLU A 158 8.06 -10.25 14.25
CA GLU A 158 9.48 -10.17 14.64
C GLU A 158 9.82 -8.76 15.18
N CYS A 159 9.40 -7.71 14.46
CA CYS A 159 9.62 -6.32 14.90
C CYS A 159 8.85 -5.94 16.17
N GLN A 160 7.62 -6.42 16.32
CA GLN A 160 6.77 -6.11 17.47
C GLN A 160 7.40 -6.56 18.79
N THR A 161 8.18 -7.64 18.81
CA THR A 161 8.90 -8.10 20.01
C THR A 161 9.89 -7.05 20.53
N HIS A 162 10.31 -6.11 19.67
CA HIS A 162 11.21 -5.01 20.00
C HIS A 162 10.51 -3.64 20.02
N GLY A 163 9.16 -3.63 20.04
CA GLY A 163 8.36 -2.41 20.10
C GLY A 163 8.28 -1.61 18.81
N ALA A 164 8.65 -2.20 17.66
CA ALA A 164 8.54 -1.53 16.37
C ALA A 164 7.11 -1.67 15.77
N GLU A 165 6.67 -0.63 15.08
CA GLU A 165 5.35 -0.53 14.43
C GLU A 165 5.39 -0.94 12.95
N GLU A 166 6.57 -0.96 12.33
CA GLU A 166 6.75 -1.34 10.91
C GLU A 166 8.05 -2.12 10.75
N ALA A 167 8.03 -3.13 9.89
CA ALA A 167 9.21 -3.87 9.48
C ALA A 167 9.77 -3.25 8.18
N ILE A 168 11.07 -2.97 8.14
CA ILE A 168 11.80 -2.64 6.93
C ILE A 168 12.55 -3.89 6.47
N PHE A 169 12.20 -4.39 5.30
CA PHE A 169 12.81 -5.60 4.77
C PHE A 169 14.09 -5.32 4.01
N HIS A 170 15.04 -6.23 4.14
CA HIS A 170 16.26 -6.24 3.33
C HIS A 170 16.60 -7.65 2.82
N ARG A 171 17.20 -7.73 1.65
CA ARG A 171 17.69 -8.98 1.06
C ARG A 171 19.08 -8.77 0.47
N ARG A 172 20.02 -9.65 0.82
CA ARG A 172 21.43 -9.55 0.35
C ARG A 172 22.08 -8.19 0.61
N GLY A 173 21.77 -7.57 1.76
CA GLY A 173 22.30 -6.26 2.14
C GLY A 173 21.64 -5.06 1.45
N LEU A 174 20.61 -5.27 0.63
CA LEU A 174 19.83 -4.22 -0.01
C LEU A 174 18.45 -4.09 0.64
N VAL A 175 18.05 -2.86 0.90
CA VAL A 175 16.71 -2.53 1.38
C VAL A 175 15.70 -2.75 0.26
N SER A 176 14.59 -3.44 0.56
CA SER A 176 13.47 -3.58 -0.36
C SER A 176 12.37 -2.56 -0.04
N GLU A 177 11.47 -2.90 0.86
CA GLU A 177 10.33 -2.07 1.25
C GLU A 177 9.92 -2.38 2.69
N GLY A 178 8.90 -1.71 3.22
CA GLY A 178 8.28 -2.10 4.48
C GLY A 178 7.26 -3.23 4.33
N ALA A 179 6.78 -3.77 5.45
CA ALA A 179 5.76 -4.81 5.44
C ALA A 179 4.44 -4.33 4.79
N SER A 180 4.14 -3.05 4.92
CA SER A 180 2.97 -2.40 4.32
C SER A 180 3.28 -1.04 3.67
N THR A 181 4.56 -0.67 3.56
CA THR A 181 5.03 0.66 3.16
C THR A 181 6.14 0.56 2.11
N ASN A 182 6.42 1.68 1.40
CA ASN A 182 7.67 1.85 0.66
C ASN A 182 8.62 2.76 1.42
N VAL A 183 9.91 2.48 1.33
CA VAL A 183 10.98 3.13 2.09
C VAL A 183 11.63 4.24 1.28
N PHE A 184 11.93 5.35 1.96
CA PHE A 184 12.77 6.44 1.49
C PHE A 184 13.82 6.76 2.54
N VAL A 185 15.03 7.07 2.09
CA VAL A 185 16.15 7.50 2.92
C VAL A 185 16.52 8.93 2.55
N VAL A 186 16.67 9.78 3.56
CA VAL A 186 17.14 11.15 3.39
C VAL A 186 18.60 11.21 3.84
N ARG A 187 19.44 11.81 3.02
CA ARG A 187 20.82 12.15 3.37
C ARG A 187 21.17 13.54 2.82
N GLY A 188 21.49 14.45 3.71
CA GLY A 188 21.60 15.88 3.38
C GLY A 188 20.28 16.41 2.82
N ARG A 189 20.26 16.84 1.57
CA ARG A 189 19.07 17.35 0.88
C ARG A 189 18.59 16.43 -0.26
N CYS A 190 18.99 15.16 -0.21
CA CYS A 190 18.61 14.17 -1.21
C CYS A 190 17.77 13.06 -0.58
N VAL A 191 16.62 12.78 -1.19
CA VAL A 191 15.76 11.63 -0.90
C VAL A 191 16.13 10.50 -1.84
N THR A 192 16.19 9.28 -1.34
CA THR A 192 16.48 8.08 -2.15
C THR A 192 15.44 7.01 -1.87
N THR A 193 14.97 6.29 -2.88
CA THR A 193 14.07 5.14 -2.75
C THR A 193 14.51 4.01 -3.68
N PRO A 194 14.31 2.72 -3.29
CA PRO A 194 14.64 1.61 -4.16
C PRO A 194 13.84 1.65 -5.47
N PRO A 195 14.40 1.19 -6.62
CA PRO A 195 13.66 1.02 -7.86
C PRO A 195 12.64 -0.12 -7.72
N VAL A 196 11.52 -0.01 -8.44
CA VAL A 196 10.44 -1.02 -8.37
C VAL A 196 10.80 -2.32 -9.10
N GLU A 197 11.65 -2.23 -10.12
CA GLU A 197 12.12 -3.36 -10.94
C GLU A 197 13.55 -3.74 -10.57
N SER A 198 13.83 -3.92 -9.27
CA SER A 198 15.14 -4.32 -8.78
C SER A 198 15.12 -5.73 -8.22
N ASP A 199 16.29 -6.25 -7.90
CA ASP A 199 16.48 -7.44 -7.07
C ASP A 199 17.00 -7.00 -5.70
N PRO A 200 16.17 -7.02 -4.66
CA PRO A 200 14.81 -7.55 -4.56
C PRO A 200 13.74 -6.61 -5.18
N PRO A 201 12.69 -7.16 -5.84
CA PRO A 201 11.58 -6.36 -6.36
C PRO A 201 10.74 -5.81 -5.20
N ILE A 202 10.09 -4.67 -5.44
CA ILE A 202 9.18 -4.05 -4.50
C ILE A 202 7.82 -3.74 -5.14
N LEU A 203 6.82 -3.55 -4.31
CA LEU A 203 5.50 -3.15 -4.79
C LEU A 203 5.54 -1.77 -5.44
N HIS A 204 4.86 -1.62 -6.58
CA HIS A 204 4.62 -0.34 -7.25
C HIS A 204 3.66 0.53 -6.43
N GLY A 205 4.16 1.11 -5.33
CA GLY A 205 3.35 1.87 -4.39
C GLY A 205 2.81 3.16 -4.99
N ILE A 206 1.48 3.36 -4.93
CA ILE A 206 0.83 4.58 -5.43
C ILE A 206 1.31 5.78 -4.63
N MET A 207 1.35 5.66 -3.31
CA MET A 207 1.85 6.73 -2.46
C MET A 207 3.37 6.96 -2.63
N ARG A 208 4.14 5.90 -2.97
CA ARG A 208 5.55 6.05 -3.36
C ARG A 208 5.69 6.93 -4.61
N ALA A 209 4.89 6.67 -5.64
CA ALA A 209 4.90 7.48 -6.86
C ALA A 209 4.54 8.94 -6.55
N ARG A 210 3.47 9.17 -5.77
CA ARG A 210 3.07 10.53 -5.32
C ARG A 210 4.15 11.22 -4.49
N MET A 211 4.92 10.46 -3.70
CA MET A 211 6.03 11.01 -2.91
C MET A 211 7.19 11.46 -3.79
N ILE A 212 7.53 10.71 -4.84
CA ILE A 212 8.55 11.12 -5.83
C ILE A 212 8.13 12.41 -6.53
N GLU A 213 6.87 12.50 -6.95
CA GLU A 213 6.29 13.70 -7.55
C GLU A 213 6.27 14.88 -6.55
N ALA A 214 5.97 14.64 -5.27
CA ALA A 214 6.00 15.66 -4.22
C ALA A 214 7.42 16.18 -3.96
N CYS A 215 8.45 15.35 -4.13
CA CYS A 215 9.84 15.83 -4.08
C CYS A 215 10.12 16.84 -5.19
N VAL A 216 9.61 16.61 -6.41
CA VAL A 216 9.74 17.55 -7.53
C VAL A 216 9.02 18.86 -7.20
N ASP A 217 7.76 18.79 -6.74
CA ASP A 217 6.97 19.97 -6.34
C ASP A 217 7.67 20.80 -5.24
N ALA A 218 8.35 20.12 -4.32
CA ALA A 218 9.10 20.77 -3.23
C ALA A 218 10.50 21.25 -3.64
N GLY A 219 10.96 21.01 -4.87
CA GLY A 219 12.34 21.29 -5.29
C GLY A 219 13.39 20.48 -4.50
N ILE A 220 13.05 19.25 -4.11
CA ILE A 220 13.91 18.33 -3.38
C ILE A 220 14.37 17.24 -4.34
N ARG A 221 15.68 17.02 -4.41
CA ARG A 221 16.24 15.96 -5.25
C ARG A 221 15.77 14.59 -4.76
N CYS A 222 15.20 13.78 -5.65
CA CYS A 222 14.84 12.39 -5.40
C CYS A 222 15.61 11.47 -6.36
N ALA A 223 16.34 10.51 -5.80
CA ALA A 223 17.06 9.49 -6.56
C ALA A 223 16.35 8.14 -6.44
N VAL A 224 16.16 7.46 -7.56
CA VAL A 224 15.66 6.09 -7.59
C VAL A 224 16.86 5.19 -7.87
N ARG A 225 17.34 4.50 -6.84
CA ARG A 225 18.47 3.57 -6.90
C ARG A 225 18.43 2.57 -5.75
N PRO A 226 19.14 1.45 -5.82
CA PRO A 226 19.31 0.55 -4.69
C PRO A 226 19.84 1.29 -3.45
N ILE A 227 19.38 0.87 -2.27
CA ILE A 227 19.79 1.38 -0.96
C ILE A 227 20.43 0.22 -0.19
N ARG A 228 21.65 0.42 0.30
CA ARG A 228 22.28 -0.55 1.18
C ARG A 228 21.76 -0.41 2.61
N VAL A 229 21.79 -1.51 3.37
CA VAL A 229 21.37 -1.50 4.80
C VAL A 229 22.16 -0.48 5.61
N GLU A 230 23.47 -0.34 5.33
CA GLU A 230 24.32 0.62 6.02
C GLU A 230 23.90 2.08 5.78
N GLU A 231 23.22 2.35 4.66
CA GLU A 231 22.68 3.69 4.39
C GLU A 231 21.49 4.05 5.29
N LEU A 232 20.74 3.05 5.80
CA LEU A 232 19.68 3.29 6.78
C LEU A 232 20.24 3.77 8.11
N THR A 233 21.28 3.11 8.62
CA THR A 233 21.93 3.49 9.91
C THR A 233 22.64 4.83 9.82
N ALA A 234 23.08 5.23 8.62
CA ALA A 234 23.73 6.50 8.35
C ALA A 234 22.76 7.60 7.87
N ALA A 235 21.46 7.32 7.78
CA ALA A 235 20.45 8.25 7.30
C ALA A 235 20.26 9.43 8.23
N ASP A 236 19.97 10.60 7.66
CA ASP A 236 19.44 11.72 8.44
C ASP A 236 17.97 11.47 8.78
N GLU A 237 17.16 10.99 7.80
CA GLU A 237 15.78 10.60 8.03
C GLU A 237 15.47 9.30 7.26
N ILE A 238 14.57 8.49 7.80
CA ILE A 238 13.96 7.34 7.14
C ILE A 238 12.47 7.60 7.07
N LEU A 239 11.90 7.56 5.86
CA LEU A 239 10.50 7.87 5.64
C LEU A 239 9.78 6.67 5.04
N LEU A 240 8.53 6.47 5.44
CA LEU A 240 7.68 5.36 5.00
C LEU A 240 6.41 5.93 4.36
N SER A 241 6.11 5.49 3.14
CA SER A 241 4.90 5.91 2.44
C SER A 241 3.87 4.78 2.34
N ALA A 242 2.61 5.08 2.62
CA ALA A 242 1.48 4.14 2.52
C ALA A 242 0.16 4.86 2.28
N SER A 243 -0.80 4.19 1.66
CA SER A 243 -2.13 4.78 1.37
C SER A 243 -2.87 5.21 2.65
N LYS A 244 -2.68 4.52 3.77
CA LYS A 244 -3.39 4.80 5.02
C LYS A 244 -2.92 6.09 5.71
N ARG A 245 -1.62 6.34 5.78
CA ARG A 245 -1.00 7.46 6.54
C ARG A 245 -0.27 8.47 5.68
N MET A 246 -0.23 8.28 4.37
CA MET A 246 0.53 9.06 3.38
C MET A 246 2.04 8.96 3.62
N LEU A 247 2.55 9.60 4.68
CA LEU A 247 3.96 9.65 5.05
C LEU A 247 4.12 9.49 6.56
N SER A 248 5.08 8.67 6.97
CA SER A 248 5.54 8.54 8.35
C SER A 248 7.06 8.75 8.39
N SER A 249 7.58 9.24 9.50
CA SER A 249 9.03 9.34 9.75
C SER A 249 9.42 8.33 10.83
N VAL A 250 10.47 7.57 10.57
CA VAL A 250 11.01 6.59 11.52
C VAL A 250 11.81 7.33 12.59
N ALA A 251 11.30 7.34 13.80
CA ALA A 251 11.96 7.94 14.95
C ALA A 251 13.09 7.06 15.50
N THR A 252 12.88 5.73 15.47
CA THR A 252 13.90 4.75 15.89
C THR A 252 13.95 3.58 14.90
N LEU A 253 15.17 3.12 14.61
CA LEU A 253 15.41 1.90 13.83
C LEU A 253 16.14 0.91 14.75
N ASP A 254 15.57 -0.29 14.96
CA ASP A 254 16.07 -1.30 15.90
C ASP A 254 16.34 -0.72 17.31
N GLY A 255 15.45 0.14 17.79
CA GLY A 255 15.58 0.85 19.07
C GLY A 255 16.57 2.01 19.06
N MET A 256 17.37 2.20 18.03
CA MET A 256 18.33 3.30 17.93
C MET A 256 17.68 4.55 17.29
N PRO A 257 17.87 5.74 17.88
CA PRO A 257 17.30 6.98 17.32
C PRO A 257 17.83 7.27 15.91
N VAL A 258 16.91 7.63 14.98
CA VAL A 258 17.27 8.18 13.68
C VAL A 258 17.56 9.67 13.85
N ARG A 259 18.76 10.10 13.47
CA ARG A 259 19.38 11.38 13.85
C ARG A 259 18.52 12.60 13.54
N GLY A 260 17.93 12.67 12.34
CA GLY A 260 17.17 13.83 11.85
C GLY A 260 15.67 13.74 12.05
N ALA A 261 15.13 12.61 12.54
CA ALA A 261 13.69 12.38 12.62
C ALA A 261 12.91 13.44 13.44
N ARG A 262 13.58 14.10 14.38
CA ARG A 262 13.03 15.17 15.23
C ARG A 262 13.75 16.51 15.03
N SER A 263 14.58 16.64 13.99
CA SER A 263 15.30 17.87 13.70
C SER A 263 14.33 18.96 13.21
N PRO A 264 14.52 20.22 13.59
CA PRO A 264 13.78 21.33 12.99
C PRO A 264 14.07 21.51 11.50
N ASP A 265 15.21 21.01 11.02
CA ASP A 265 15.62 21.06 9.61
C ASP A 265 15.21 19.80 8.82
N ALA A 266 14.41 18.88 9.43
CA ALA A 266 13.95 17.68 8.78
C ALA A 266 13.15 17.98 7.50
N LEU A 267 13.37 17.17 6.45
CA LEU A 267 12.64 17.30 5.19
C LEU A 267 11.23 16.71 5.25
N ALA A 268 10.98 15.76 6.18
CA ALA A 268 9.71 15.05 6.29
C ALA A 268 8.48 15.96 6.42
N PRO A 269 8.46 17.02 7.25
CA PRO A 269 7.31 17.93 7.32
C PRO A 269 7.04 18.67 6.00
N ARG A 270 8.10 19.09 5.31
CA ARG A 270 8.01 19.76 4.02
C ARG A 270 7.50 18.82 2.93
N LEU A 271 7.97 17.60 2.93
CA LEU A 271 7.52 16.54 1.99
C LEU A 271 6.08 16.15 2.25
N LEU A 272 5.66 16.02 3.51
CA LEU A 272 4.26 15.78 3.87
C LEU A 272 3.36 16.92 3.38
N ALA A 273 3.77 18.16 3.55
CA ALA A 273 3.00 19.33 3.07
C ALA A 273 2.86 19.31 1.54
N ALA A 274 3.93 19.05 0.79
CA ALA A 274 3.91 18.93 -0.67
C ALA A 274 3.02 17.78 -1.14
N LEU A 275 3.13 16.61 -0.48
CA LEU A 275 2.31 15.43 -0.78
C LEU A 275 0.83 15.69 -0.51
N ARG A 276 0.49 16.34 0.61
CA ARG A 276 -0.89 16.75 0.93
C ARG A 276 -1.43 17.73 -0.10
N ALA A 277 -0.67 18.75 -0.47
CA ALA A 277 -1.07 19.73 -1.49
C ALA A 277 -1.38 19.04 -2.83
N ARG A 278 -0.59 18.03 -3.22
CA ARG A 278 -0.82 17.24 -4.42
C ARG A 278 -2.12 16.44 -4.32
N VAL A 279 -2.32 15.72 -3.21
CA VAL A 279 -3.55 14.95 -2.97
C VAL A 279 -4.77 15.86 -2.90
N THR A 280 -4.66 17.05 -2.29
CA THR A 280 -5.74 18.05 -2.28
C THR A 280 -6.13 18.46 -3.70
N ARG A 281 -5.15 18.75 -4.58
CA ARG A 281 -5.43 19.10 -5.99
C ARG A 281 -6.10 17.94 -6.73
N GLU A 282 -5.63 16.71 -6.51
CA GLU A 282 -6.19 15.50 -7.15
C GLU A 282 -7.64 15.22 -6.71
N CYS A 283 -7.92 15.45 -5.42
CA CYS A 283 -9.26 15.24 -4.84
C CYS A 283 -10.16 16.49 -4.89
N ALA A 284 -9.71 17.60 -5.49
CA ALA A 284 -10.54 18.79 -5.64
C ALA A 284 -11.77 18.51 -6.53
N PRO A 285 -12.94 19.10 -6.25
CA PRO A 285 -14.05 19.05 -7.18
C PRO A 285 -13.62 19.57 -8.54
N VAL A 286 -14.00 18.85 -9.62
CA VAL A 286 -13.86 19.43 -10.95
C VAL A 286 -14.79 20.63 -10.98
N SER A 287 -14.21 21.86 -11.07
CA SER A 287 -15.04 23.03 -11.29
C SER A 287 -15.80 22.81 -12.60
N SER A 288 -17.13 22.66 -12.49
CA SER A 288 -17.98 22.74 -13.67
C SER A 288 -17.75 24.14 -14.25
N ALA A 289 -16.91 24.22 -15.30
CA ALA A 289 -16.89 25.41 -16.12
C ALA A 289 -18.32 25.61 -16.62
N ALA A 290 -18.91 26.73 -16.21
CA ALA A 290 -20.24 27.18 -16.62
C ALA A 290 -20.26 27.47 -18.13
#